data_3f46a4aed0d9cc983462079a94ac9772
#
_entry.id   3f46a4aed0d9cc983462079a94ac9772
#
_cell.length_a   1.000
_cell.length_b   1.000
_cell.length_c   1.000
_cell.angle_alpha   90.00
_cell.angle_beta   90.00
_cell.angle_gamma   90.00
#
_symmetry.space_group_name_H-M   'P 1'
#
loop_
_entity.id
_entity.type
_entity.pdbx_description
1 polymer ?
#
loop_
_entity_poly.entity_id
_entity_poly.type
_entity_poly.pdbx_seq_one_letter_code
_entity_poly.pdbx_strand_id
1 'polypeptide(L)' 'MPQTKYDLPIADQAAADEIIKKTEDIKGVKFVNVNPNGTIVVTHGDDFDEAAFNAAAGI' A
#
# COMPACT_ATOMS: atom_id res chain seq x y z
N MET A 1 -7.98 -1.47 13.95
CA MET A 1 -8.30 -1.44 12.52
C MET A 1 -7.62 -2.58 11.81
N PRO A 2 -8.26 -3.21 10.83
CA PRO A 2 -7.61 -4.29 10.10
C PRO A 2 -6.42 -3.78 9.29
N GLN A 3 -5.46 -4.67 9.10
CA GLN A 3 -4.26 -4.37 8.34
C GLN A 3 -3.98 -5.50 7.38
N THR A 4 -3.50 -5.17 6.19
CA THR A 4 -3.08 -6.14 5.19
C THR A 4 -1.62 -5.89 4.86
N LYS A 5 -0.84 -6.94 4.80
CA LYS A 5 0.59 -6.87 4.57
C LYS A 5 0.93 -7.47 3.21
N TYR A 6 1.77 -6.77 2.46
CA TYR A 6 2.24 -7.22 1.15
C TYR A 6 3.76 -7.20 1.12
N ASP A 7 4.33 -8.06 0.29
CA ASP A 7 5.76 -8.03 0.00
C ASP A 7 5.94 -7.60 -1.45
N LEU A 8 6.73 -6.54 -1.65
CA LEU A 8 7.01 -6.01 -2.98
C LEU A 8 8.43 -5.45 -2.98
N PRO A 9 9.28 -5.87 -3.92
CA PRO A 9 10.63 -5.31 -3.99
C PRO A 9 10.60 -3.80 -4.18
N ILE A 10 11.25 -3.07 -3.29
CA ILE A 10 11.33 -1.61 -3.32
C ILE A 10 12.77 -1.23 -3.55
N ALA A 11 13.03 -0.51 -4.64
CA ALA A 11 14.41 -0.16 -5.01
C ALA A 11 14.99 0.92 -4.09
N ASP A 12 14.18 1.93 -3.74
CA ASP A 12 14.63 3.05 -2.93
C ASP A 12 13.44 3.77 -2.28
N GLN A 13 13.73 4.81 -1.51
CA GLN A 13 12.69 5.57 -0.82
C GLN A 13 11.76 6.30 -1.79
N ALA A 14 12.27 6.73 -2.93
CA ALA A 14 11.43 7.41 -3.93
C ALA A 14 10.37 6.46 -4.49
N ALA A 15 10.73 5.20 -4.74
CA ALA A 15 9.77 4.19 -5.17
C ALA A 15 8.73 3.92 -4.09
N ALA A 16 9.14 3.86 -2.83
CA ALA A 16 8.23 3.68 -1.70
C ALA A 16 7.23 4.83 -1.62
N ASP A 17 7.71 6.07 -1.73
CA ASP A 17 6.85 7.26 -1.68
C ASP A 17 5.86 7.28 -2.83
N GLU A 18 6.28 6.83 -4.01
CA GLU A 18 5.40 6.77 -5.17
C GLU A 18 4.26 5.78 -4.95
N ILE A 19 4.56 4.62 -4.37
CA ILE A 19 3.53 3.63 -4.05
C ILE A 19 2.53 4.20 -3.05
N ILE A 20 3.02 4.90 -2.03
CA ILE A 20 2.14 5.54 -1.05
C ILE A 20 1.20 6.53 -1.75
N LYS A 21 1.73 7.37 -2.61
CA LYS A 21 0.92 8.35 -3.32
C LYS A 21 -0.13 7.72 -4.23
N LYS A 22 0.19 6.60 -4.85
CA LYS A 22 -0.73 5.91 -5.74
C LYS A 22 -1.84 5.18 -4.99
N THR A 23 -1.60 4.81 -3.75
CA THR A 23 -2.51 3.95 -3.01
C THR A 23 -3.27 4.65 -1.89
N GLU A 24 -2.81 5.81 -1.44
CA GLU A 24 -3.45 6.49 -0.31
C GLU A 24 -4.88 6.97 -0.58
N ASP A 25 -5.23 7.17 -1.85
CA ASP A 25 -6.56 7.63 -2.26
C ASP A 25 -7.54 6.49 -2.52
N ILE A 26 -7.10 5.26 -2.40
CA ILE A 26 -7.95 4.11 -2.66
C ILE A 26 -9.02 4.00 -1.57
N LYS A 27 -10.23 3.62 -1.99
CA LYS A 27 -11.35 3.49 -1.07
C LYS A 27 -11.03 2.52 0.06
N GLY A 28 -11.30 2.94 1.27
CA GLY A 28 -11.09 2.13 2.47
C GLY A 28 -9.71 2.22 3.06
N VAL A 29 -8.74 2.79 2.34
CA VAL A 29 -7.37 2.94 2.85
C VAL A 29 -7.33 4.08 3.87
N LYS A 30 -6.82 3.77 5.06
CA LYS A 30 -6.64 4.76 6.12
C LYS A 30 -5.20 5.21 6.20
N PHE A 31 -4.26 4.28 6.08
CA PHE A 31 -2.85 4.56 6.21
C PHE A 31 -2.03 3.53 5.47
N VAL A 32 -1.00 3.95 4.77
CA VAL A 32 -0.09 3.06 4.04
C VAL A 32 1.32 3.28 4.57
N ASN A 33 1.97 2.20 4.99
CA ASN A 33 3.36 2.23 5.44
C ASN A 33 4.17 1.33 4.52
N VAL A 34 5.16 1.92 3.84
CA VAL A 34 6.03 1.17 2.92
C VAL A 34 7.45 1.23 3.46
N ASN A 35 8.02 0.05 3.69
CA ASN A 35 9.40 -0.07 4.14
C ASN A 35 10.33 -0.30 2.95
N PRO A 36 11.52 0.32 2.93
CA PRO A 36 12.47 0.11 1.84
C PRO A 36 12.93 -1.34 1.69
N ASN A 37 12.74 -2.18 2.71
CA ASN A 37 13.09 -3.58 2.63
C ASN A 37 12.09 -4.42 1.82
N GLY A 38 10.99 -3.81 1.37
CA GLY A 38 10.03 -4.49 0.53
C GLY A 38 8.71 -4.86 1.20
N THR A 39 8.47 -4.38 2.41
CA THR A 39 7.23 -4.67 3.13
C THR A 39 6.27 -3.49 3.05
N ILE A 40 5.03 -3.76 2.68
CA ILE A 40 3.96 -2.76 2.63
C ILE A 40 2.89 -3.17 3.62
N VAL A 41 2.53 -2.27 4.54
CA VAL A 41 1.45 -2.50 5.50
C VAL A 41 0.37 -1.47 5.25
N VAL A 42 -0.85 -1.95 4.97
CA VAL A 42 -2.01 -1.09 4.72
C VAL A 42 -2.97 -1.21 5.89
N THR A 43 -3.23 -0.09 6.55
CA THR A 43 -4.30 -0.01 7.54
C THR A 43 -5.56 0.48 6.84
N HIS A 44 -6.65 -0.26 6.96
CA HIS A 44 -7.86 0.01 6.18
C HIS A 44 -9.12 -0.29 6.98
N GLY A 45 -10.25 0.14 6.43
CA GLY A 45 -11.56 -0.18 6.99
C GLY A 45 -12.20 -1.37 6.28
N ASP A 46 -13.47 -1.62 6.61
CA ASP A 46 -14.21 -2.75 6.05
C ASP A 46 -14.53 -2.58 4.57
N ASP A 47 -14.47 -1.36 4.07
CA ASP A 47 -14.77 -1.03 2.68
C ASP A 47 -13.53 -1.00 1.79
N PHE A 48 -12.44 -1.61 2.24
CA PHE A 48 -11.16 -1.62 1.51
C PHE A 48 -11.28 -2.34 0.17
N ASP A 49 -10.89 -1.65 -0.90
CA ASP A 49 -10.87 -2.21 -2.24
C ASP A 49 -9.48 -2.79 -2.52
N GLU A 50 -9.29 -4.04 -2.15
CA GLU A 50 -7.99 -4.71 -2.29
C GLU A 50 -7.56 -4.83 -3.75
N ALA A 51 -8.49 -5.11 -4.66
CA ALA A 51 -8.17 -5.24 -6.07
C ALA A 51 -7.62 -3.94 -6.65
N ALA A 52 -8.24 -2.81 -6.27
CA ALA A 52 -7.76 -1.50 -6.70
C ALA A 52 -6.38 -1.20 -6.12
N PHE A 53 -6.16 -1.57 -4.85
CA PHE A 53 -4.86 -1.39 -4.21
C PHE A 53 -3.78 -2.18 -4.94
N ASN A 54 -4.05 -3.46 -5.24
CA ASN A 54 -3.09 -4.31 -5.93
C ASN A 54 -2.75 -3.76 -7.32
N ALA A 55 -3.75 -3.29 -8.05
CA ALA A 55 -3.53 -2.70 -9.36
C ALA A 55 -2.68 -1.43 -9.29
N ALA A 56 -2.97 -0.58 -8.32
CA ALA A 56 -2.24 0.68 -8.16
C ALA A 56 -0.79 0.45 -7.72
N ALA A 57 -0.58 -0.54 -6.85
CA ALA A 57 0.76 -0.87 -6.36
C ALA A 57 1.57 -1.73 -7.32
N GLY A 58 0.93 -2.32 -8.31
CA GLY A 58 1.61 -3.18 -9.27
C GLY A 58 1.92 -4.58 -8.73
N ILE A 59 1.08 -5.05 -7.84
CA ILE A 59 1.26 -6.37 -7.23
C ILE A 59 0.47 -7.45 -7.94
#